data_3133a0defb4825ccd27bd48c82b4eb13
#
_entry.id   3133a0defb4825ccd27bd48c82b4eb13
#
_cell.length_a   1.000
_cell.length_b   1.000
_cell.length_c   1.000
_cell.angle_alpha   90.00
_cell.angle_beta   90.00
_cell.angle_gamma   90.00
#
_symmetry.space_group_name_H-M   'P 1'
#
loop_
_entity.id
_entity.type
_entity.pdbx_description
1 polymer ?
#
loop_
_entity_poly.entity_id
_entity_poly.type
_entity_poly.pdbx_seq_one_letter_code
_entity_poly.pdbx_strand_id
1 'polypeptide(L)'
;MIFEELQDNFLKKLKIDKKYMNISDIDRKILHELQANCRQSSAAIGEKVGLSPSACHRRIGLLEERGLIEHYAARLNGEKLGFAMTFYVEVTLEGQSEAILSAFEKAALSRPEVLECHLMTGQADYLIKIAAPDTADYERIYRRTIAALPHVSRIQSSLVMKTIKRWAGYPAF
;
A
#
# COMPACT_ATOMS: atom_id res chain seq x y z
N MET A 1 30.13 1.95 -10.69
CA MET A 1 30.91 2.09 -9.44
C MET A 1 30.24 3.07 -8.46
N ILE A 2 30.16 4.39 -8.71
CA ILE A 2 29.50 5.36 -7.79
C ILE A 2 28.00 5.12 -7.61
N PHE A 3 27.29 4.69 -8.64
CA PHE A 3 25.85 4.41 -8.61
C PHE A 3 25.50 3.16 -7.79
N GLU A 4 26.33 2.13 -7.87
CA GLU A 4 26.17 0.89 -7.09
C GLU A 4 26.46 1.13 -5.60
N GLU A 5 27.42 1.97 -5.29
CA GLU A 5 27.76 2.32 -3.91
C GLU A 5 26.68 3.19 -3.24
N LEU A 6 26.04 4.09 -4.01
CA LEU A 6 24.88 4.88 -3.56
C LEU A 6 23.65 3.99 -3.35
N GLN A 7 23.39 3.01 -4.22
CA GLN A 7 22.31 2.03 -4.05
C GLN A 7 22.55 1.15 -2.82
N ASP A 8 23.77 0.64 -2.63
CA ASP A 8 24.13 -0.19 -1.47
C ASP A 8 23.99 0.57 -0.14
N ASN A 9 24.37 1.86 -0.11
CA ASN A 9 24.19 2.72 1.08
C ASN A 9 22.72 3.04 1.34
N PHE A 10 21.91 3.29 0.30
CA PHE A 10 20.49 3.54 0.41
C PHE A 10 19.74 2.30 0.91
N LEU A 11 20.06 1.12 0.38
CA LEU A 11 19.47 -0.16 0.79
C LEU A 11 19.85 -0.57 2.23
N LYS A 12 21.11 -0.30 2.64
CA LYS A 12 21.56 -0.50 4.02
C LYS A 12 20.79 0.42 5.00
N LYS A 13 20.53 1.66 4.61
CA LYS A 13 19.79 2.64 5.41
C LYS A 13 18.31 2.26 5.56
N LEU A 14 17.71 1.61 4.56
CA LEU A 14 16.35 1.08 4.58
C LEU A 14 16.25 -0.30 5.25
N LYS A 15 17.37 -0.88 5.74
CA LYS A 15 17.43 -2.27 6.26
C LYS A 15 16.88 -3.32 5.29
N ILE A 16 16.90 -3.02 3.98
CA ILE A 16 16.49 -3.99 2.96
C ILE A 16 17.61 -5.01 2.82
N ASP A 17 17.36 -6.21 3.27
CA ASP A 17 18.29 -7.33 3.16
C ASP A 17 18.49 -7.67 1.67
N LYS A 18 19.74 -7.75 1.21
CA LYS A 18 20.09 -8.23 -0.16
C LYS A 18 19.45 -9.59 -0.49
N LYS A 19 19.09 -10.37 0.52
CA LYS A 19 18.35 -11.64 0.39
C LYS A 19 17.02 -11.48 -0.35
N TYR A 20 16.35 -10.31 -0.26
CA TYR A 20 15.08 -10.06 -0.93
C TYR A 20 15.24 -9.62 -2.39
N MET A 21 16.42 -9.20 -2.80
CA MET A 21 16.69 -8.80 -4.20
C MET A 21 16.97 -9.99 -5.14
N ASN A 22 17.22 -11.20 -4.61
CA ASN A 22 17.50 -12.37 -5.42
C ASN A 22 16.22 -13.18 -5.70
N ILE A 23 15.36 -12.62 -6.56
CA ILE A 23 14.14 -13.28 -7.04
C ILE A 23 14.47 -13.92 -8.39
N SER A 24 14.29 -15.25 -8.51
CA SER A 24 14.55 -15.96 -9.77
C SER A 24 13.55 -15.54 -10.86
N ASP A 25 13.91 -15.68 -12.14
CA ASP A 25 13.02 -15.34 -13.25
C ASP A 25 11.70 -16.13 -13.22
N ILE A 26 11.75 -17.36 -12.75
CA ILE A 26 10.56 -18.19 -12.57
C ILE A 26 9.66 -17.61 -11.46
N ASP A 27 10.25 -17.19 -10.33
CA ASP A 27 9.50 -16.59 -9.23
C ASP A 27 8.88 -15.25 -9.65
N ARG A 28 9.58 -14.45 -10.47
CA ARG A 28 9.05 -13.21 -11.06
C ARG A 28 7.82 -13.49 -11.92
N LYS A 29 7.88 -14.52 -12.78
CA LYS A 29 6.75 -14.94 -13.60
C LYS A 29 5.57 -15.42 -12.76
N ILE A 30 5.81 -16.19 -11.69
CA ILE A 30 4.76 -16.63 -10.75
C ILE A 30 4.11 -15.41 -10.07
N LEU A 31 4.91 -14.47 -9.56
CA LEU A 31 4.40 -13.24 -8.93
C LEU A 31 3.58 -12.39 -9.92
N HIS A 32 4.01 -12.29 -11.17
CA HIS A 32 3.27 -11.60 -12.22
C HIS A 32 1.90 -12.23 -12.46
N GLU A 33 1.83 -13.55 -12.59
CA GLU A 33 0.56 -14.28 -12.77
C GLU A 33 -0.37 -14.11 -11.57
N LEU A 34 0.16 -14.16 -10.35
CA LEU A 34 -0.61 -13.94 -9.12
C LEU A 34 -1.11 -12.50 -9.00
N GLN A 35 -0.32 -11.49 -9.38
CA GLN A 35 -0.78 -10.10 -9.41
C GLN A 35 -1.91 -9.89 -10.43
N ALA A 36 -1.86 -10.56 -11.57
CA ALA A 36 -2.89 -10.47 -12.60
C ALA A 36 -4.19 -11.17 -12.15
N ASN A 37 -4.08 -12.36 -11.56
CA ASN A 37 -5.21 -13.11 -11.02
C ASN A 37 -4.75 -14.09 -9.93
N CYS A 38 -4.93 -13.72 -8.68
CA CYS A 38 -4.57 -14.55 -7.54
C CYS A 38 -5.49 -15.77 -7.31
N ARG A 39 -6.58 -15.91 -8.08
CA ARG A 39 -7.48 -17.07 -8.00
C ARG A 39 -7.09 -18.24 -8.92
N GLN A 40 -6.01 -18.12 -9.67
CA GLN A 40 -5.47 -19.21 -10.48
C GLN A 40 -5.00 -20.37 -9.59
N SER A 41 -5.19 -21.61 -10.06
CA SER A 41 -4.60 -22.76 -9.39
C SER A 41 -3.10 -22.85 -9.66
N SER A 42 -2.36 -23.49 -8.77
CA SER A 42 -0.93 -23.78 -8.99
C SER A 42 -0.67 -24.58 -10.27
N ALA A 43 -1.64 -25.38 -10.73
CA ALA A 43 -1.57 -26.08 -12.00
C ALA A 43 -1.61 -25.11 -13.18
N ALA A 44 -2.57 -24.16 -13.18
CA ALA A 44 -2.71 -23.18 -14.25
C ALA A 44 -1.50 -22.22 -14.32
N ILE A 45 -0.98 -21.80 -13.18
CA ILE A 45 0.24 -20.97 -13.13
C ILE A 45 1.45 -21.81 -13.58
N GLY A 46 1.57 -23.06 -13.10
CA GLY A 46 2.65 -23.98 -13.46
C GLY A 46 2.77 -24.19 -14.96
N GLU A 47 1.66 -24.41 -15.65
CA GLU A 47 1.60 -24.53 -17.11
C GLU A 47 2.20 -23.32 -17.82
N LYS A 48 1.88 -22.12 -17.37
CA LYS A 48 2.37 -20.87 -17.96
C LYS A 48 3.86 -20.60 -17.72
N VAL A 49 4.38 -21.06 -16.58
CA VAL A 49 5.78 -20.80 -16.19
C VAL A 49 6.71 -22.00 -16.42
N GLY A 50 6.17 -23.10 -16.98
CA GLY A 50 6.95 -24.32 -17.30
C GLY A 50 7.30 -25.16 -16.05
N LEU A 51 6.38 -25.24 -15.07
CA LEU A 51 6.55 -26.04 -13.85
C LEU A 51 5.46 -27.08 -13.69
N SER A 52 5.76 -28.17 -12.99
CA SER A 52 4.73 -29.09 -12.50
C SER A 52 3.85 -28.39 -11.45
N PRO A 53 2.57 -28.80 -11.26
CA PRO A 53 1.69 -28.22 -10.25
C PRO A 53 2.27 -28.23 -8.84
N SER A 54 2.94 -29.32 -8.45
CA SER A 54 3.59 -29.46 -7.14
C SER A 54 4.80 -28.54 -6.98
N ALA A 55 5.63 -28.38 -8.02
CA ALA A 55 6.76 -27.48 -8.01
C ALA A 55 6.31 -26.01 -7.93
N CYS A 56 5.25 -25.65 -8.67
CA CYS A 56 4.65 -24.32 -8.62
C CYS A 56 4.06 -24.03 -7.23
N HIS A 57 3.28 -24.94 -6.68
CA HIS A 57 2.71 -24.81 -5.34
C HIS A 57 3.79 -24.59 -4.28
N ARG A 58 4.85 -25.41 -4.28
CA ARG A 58 5.98 -25.27 -3.35
C ARG A 58 6.68 -23.91 -3.50
N ARG A 59 6.83 -23.41 -4.73
CA ARG A 59 7.45 -22.08 -4.94
C ARG A 59 6.58 -20.94 -4.43
N ILE A 60 5.28 -21.02 -4.64
CA ILE A 60 4.33 -20.03 -4.09
C ILE A 60 4.45 -20.00 -2.57
N GLY A 61 4.45 -21.15 -1.88
CA GLY A 61 4.63 -21.22 -0.44
C GLY A 61 5.95 -20.58 0.03
N LEU A 62 7.05 -20.81 -0.70
CA LEU A 62 8.33 -20.15 -0.38
C LEU A 62 8.30 -18.63 -0.58
N LEU A 63 7.52 -18.12 -1.54
CA LEU A 63 7.35 -16.67 -1.75
C LEU A 63 6.51 -16.05 -0.63
N GLU A 64 5.52 -16.77 -0.12
CA GLU A 64 4.71 -16.40 1.06
C GLU A 64 5.58 -16.39 2.33
N GLU A 65 6.30 -17.47 2.61
CA GLU A 65 7.22 -17.57 3.76
C GLU A 65 8.30 -16.49 3.77
N ARG A 66 8.76 -16.07 2.59
CA ARG A 66 9.72 -14.97 2.42
C ARG A 66 9.09 -13.58 2.55
N GLY A 67 7.76 -13.48 2.70
CA GLY A 67 7.03 -12.22 2.77
C GLY A 67 7.01 -11.43 1.44
N LEU A 68 7.28 -12.08 0.30
CA LEU A 68 7.15 -11.46 -1.02
C LEU A 68 5.68 -11.38 -1.46
N ILE A 69 4.84 -12.21 -0.89
CA ILE A 69 3.39 -12.16 -0.96
C ILE A 69 2.90 -11.84 0.45
N GLU A 70 2.37 -10.64 0.65
CA GLU A 70 1.87 -10.20 1.96
C GLU A 70 0.51 -10.84 2.28
N HIS A 71 -0.40 -10.80 1.31
CA HIS A 71 -1.74 -11.37 1.43
C HIS A 71 -2.44 -11.45 0.08
N TYR A 72 -3.56 -12.14 0.04
CA TYR A 72 -4.48 -12.20 -1.10
C TYR A 72 -5.75 -11.43 -0.76
N ALA A 73 -6.12 -10.45 -1.58
CA ALA A 73 -7.30 -9.64 -1.35
C ALA A 73 -8.13 -9.43 -2.61
N ALA A 74 -9.44 -9.40 -2.46
CA ALA A 74 -10.33 -8.98 -3.53
C ALA A 74 -10.30 -7.45 -3.66
N ARG A 75 -10.13 -6.95 -4.87
CA ARG A 75 -10.27 -5.53 -5.17
C ARG A 75 -11.73 -5.19 -5.43
N LEU A 76 -12.33 -4.43 -4.54
CA LEU A 76 -13.73 -4.05 -4.64
C LEU A 76 -13.91 -2.79 -5.49
N ASN A 77 -15.08 -2.67 -6.13
CA ASN A 77 -15.47 -1.46 -6.84
C ASN A 77 -16.15 -0.51 -5.86
N GLY A 78 -15.40 0.50 -5.39
CA GLY A 78 -15.88 1.46 -4.40
C GLY A 78 -17.14 2.22 -4.85
N GLU A 79 -17.22 2.65 -6.11
CA GLU A 79 -18.40 3.35 -6.64
C GLU A 79 -19.67 2.49 -6.56
N LYS A 80 -19.56 1.19 -6.90
CA LYS A 80 -20.70 0.25 -6.80
C LYS A 80 -21.06 -0.08 -5.35
N LEU A 81 -20.15 0.15 -4.41
CA LEU A 81 -20.39 0.01 -2.98
C LEU A 81 -20.87 1.32 -2.33
N GLY A 82 -21.07 2.38 -3.14
CA GLY A 82 -21.55 3.66 -2.65
C GLY A 82 -20.44 4.67 -2.31
N PHE A 83 -19.16 4.31 -2.42
CA PHE A 83 -18.04 5.23 -2.19
C PHE A 83 -17.68 5.96 -3.50
N ALA A 84 -18.49 6.97 -3.86
CA ALA A 84 -18.34 7.69 -5.12
C ALA A 84 -17.17 8.68 -5.14
N MET A 85 -16.77 9.18 -3.96
CA MET A 85 -15.73 10.19 -3.83
C MET A 85 -14.50 9.66 -3.11
N THR A 86 -13.33 10.03 -3.59
CA THR A 86 -12.04 9.76 -2.93
C THR A 86 -11.34 11.06 -2.62
N PHE A 87 -10.82 11.19 -1.41
CA PHE A 87 -10.05 12.33 -0.95
C PHE A 87 -8.67 11.90 -0.52
N TYR A 88 -7.66 12.69 -0.89
CA TYR A 88 -6.35 12.66 -0.27
C TYR A 88 -6.24 13.86 0.66
N VAL A 89 -5.88 13.58 1.91
CA VAL A 89 -5.84 14.56 2.98
C VAL A 89 -4.44 14.65 3.52
N GLU A 90 -3.81 15.79 3.33
CA GLU A 90 -2.54 16.14 3.92
C GLU A 90 -2.76 16.65 5.34
N VAL A 91 -2.02 16.09 6.29
CA VAL A 91 -2.09 16.46 7.70
C VAL A 91 -0.73 16.91 8.17
N THR A 92 -0.67 18.07 8.82
CA THR A 92 0.50 18.56 9.53
C THR A 92 0.23 18.54 11.04
N LEU A 93 1.17 18.05 11.81
CA LEU A 93 1.08 17.97 13.26
C LEU A 93 1.69 19.22 13.94
N GLU A 94 1.43 19.40 15.22
CA GLU A 94 2.00 20.46 16.06
C GLU A 94 3.50 20.27 16.31
N GLY A 95 4.04 19.08 16.05
CA GLY A 95 5.45 18.72 16.19
C GLY A 95 5.73 17.32 15.71
N GLN A 96 7.01 16.94 15.68
CA GLN A 96 7.52 15.68 15.13
C GLN A 96 8.22 14.80 16.19
N SER A 97 7.90 14.98 17.48
CA SER A 97 8.42 14.08 18.50
C SER A 97 7.80 12.68 18.36
N GLU A 98 8.54 11.65 18.72
CA GLU A 98 8.07 10.26 18.63
C GLU A 98 6.74 10.05 19.38
N ALA A 99 6.54 10.73 20.50
CA ALA A 99 5.29 10.67 21.25
C ALA A 99 4.10 11.22 20.47
N ILE A 100 4.28 12.36 19.76
CA ILE A 100 3.26 12.98 18.91
C ILE A 100 2.94 12.09 17.73
N LEU A 101 3.96 11.60 17.01
CA LEU A 101 3.78 10.71 15.86
C LEU A 101 3.05 9.43 16.27
N SER A 102 3.51 8.75 17.33
CA SER A 102 2.92 7.51 17.82
C SER A 102 1.46 7.69 18.28
N ALA A 103 1.14 8.81 18.94
CA ALA A 103 -0.24 9.10 19.35
C ALA A 103 -1.17 9.28 18.13
N PHE A 104 -0.72 10.02 17.12
CA PHE A 104 -1.46 10.21 15.87
C PHE A 104 -1.64 8.90 15.11
N GLU A 105 -0.57 8.13 14.89
CA GLU A 105 -0.60 6.86 14.16
C GLU A 105 -1.54 5.85 14.81
N LYS A 106 -1.46 5.68 16.12
CA LYS A 106 -2.35 4.81 16.87
C LYS A 106 -3.82 5.22 16.72
N ALA A 107 -4.10 6.52 16.75
CA ALA A 107 -5.44 7.03 16.56
C ALA A 107 -5.92 6.82 15.12
N ALA A 108 -5.10 7.09 14.11
CA ALA A 108 -5.42 6.90 12.70
C ALA A 108 -5.71 5.43 12.36
N LEU A 109 -4.89 4.49 12.88
CA LEU A 109 -5.08 3.04 12.71
C LEU A 109 -6.41 2.53 13.26
N SER A 110 -6.97 3.19 14.28
CA SER A 110 -8.26 2.81 14.88
C SER A 110 -9.49 3.33 14.13
N ARG A 111 -9.30 4.13 13.07
CA ARG A 111 -10.40 4.76 12.31
C ARG A 111 -10.69 3.99 11.03
N PRO A 112 -11.85 3.33 10.91
CA PRO A 112 -12.21 2.57 9.71
C PRO A 112 -12.39 3.44 8.46
N GLU A 113 -12.64 4.74 8.62
CA GLU A 113 -12.73 5.68 7.52
C GLU A 113 -11.38 6.00 6.89
N VAL A 114 -10.28 5.78 7.61
CA VAL A 114 -8.91 5.94 7.12
C VAL A 114 -8.53 4.69 6.35
N LEU A 115 -8.56 4.76 5.03
CA LEU A 115 -8.26 3.63 4.15
C LEU A 115 -6.74 3.39 3.99
N GLU A 116 -5.98 4.47 3.95
CA GLU A 116 -4.52 4.47 3.87
C GLU A 116 -3.98 5.65 4.68
N CYS A 117 -2.85 5.48 5.33
CA CYS A 117 -2.15 6.54 6.06
C CYS A 117 -0.64 6.36 5.88
N HIS A 118 0.04 7.40 5.40
CA HIS A 118 1.47 7.36 5.08
C HIS A 118 2.17 8.52 5.75
N LEU A 119 3.28 8.25 6.46
CA LEU A 119 4.23 9.28 6.88
C LEU A 119 4.98 9.78 5.65
N MET A 120 5.00 11.09 5.46
CA MET A 120 5.52 11.73 4.26
C MET A 120 6.82 12.49 4.55
N THR A 121 7.63 12.64 3.51
CA THR A 121 8.69 13.64 3.48
C THR A 121 8.16 14.89 2.77
N GLY A 122 8.39 16.08 3.32
CA GLY A 122 7.95 17.32 2.69
C GLY A 122 7.24 18.27 3.66
N GLN A 123 6.22 18.99 3.18
CA GLN A 123 5.54 20.03 3.97
C GLN A 123 4.49 19.45 4.92
N ALA A 124 3.81 18.39 4.52
CA ALA A 124 2.87 17.68 5.36
C ALA A 124 3.54 16.47 6.02
N ASP A 125 3.14 16.14 7.24
CA ASP A 125 3.67 14.98 7.95
C ASP A 125 3.00 13.68 7.50
N TYR A 126 1.70 13.72 7.21
CA TYR A 126 0.95 12.53 6.80
C TYR A 126 0.07 12.79 5.58
N LEU A 127 -0.09 11.75 4.77
CA LEU A 127 -1.08 11.65 3.70
C LEU A 127 -2.07 10.55 4.04
N ILE A 128 -3.34 10.92 4.12
CA ILE A 128 -4.46 10.01 4.43
C ILE A 128 -5.34 9.86 3.19
N LYS A 129 -5.83 8.66 2.94
CA LYS A 129 -6.85 8.41 1.92
C LYS A 129 -8.19 8.09 2.57
N ILE A 130 -9.22 8.79 2.12
CA ILE A 130 -10.62 8.66 2.56
C ILE A 130 -11.48 8.37 1.34
N ALA A 131 -12.51 7.53 1.51
CA ALA A 131 -13.59 7.41 0.55
C ALA A 131 -14.93 7.75 1.23
N ALA A 132 -15.78 8.46 0.51
CA ALA A 132 -17.10 8.88 0.99
C ALA A 132 -18.15 8.75 -0.12
N PRO A 133 -19.43 8.53 0.23
CA PRO A 133 -20.53 8.54 -0.73
C PRO A 133 -20.69 9.90 -1.40
N ASP A 134 -20.64 10.98 -0.62
CA ASP A 134 -20.85 12.35 -1.05
C ASP A 134 -20.05 13.35 -0.18
N THR A 135 -20.25 14.63 -0.45
CA THR A 135 -19.57 15.72 0.28
C THR A 135 -20.06 15.88 1.72
N ALA A 136 -21.34 15.58 2.00
CA ALA A 136 -21.89 15.67 3.35
C ALA A 136 -21.32 14.59 4.27
N ASP A 137 -21.20 13.38 3.76
CA ASP A 137 -20.50 12.29 4.47
C ASP A 137 -19.02 12.61 4.66
N TYR A 138 -18.36 13.18 3.64
CA TYR A 138 -16.98 13.62 3.80
C TYR A 138 -16.83 14.71 4.87
N GLU A 139 -17.72 15.72 4.93
CA GLU A 139 -17.70 16.73 5.98
C GLU A 139 -17.83 16.10 7.37
N ARG A 140 -18.72 15.11 7.52
CA ARG A 140 -18.89 14.37 8.78
C ARG A 140 -17.61 13.62 9.17
N ILE A 141 -16.96 12.93 8.22
CA ILE A 141 -15.69 12.23 8.43
C ILE A 141 -14.59 13.24 8.78
N TYR A 142 -14.52 14.36 8.05
CA TYR A 142 -13.56 15.42 8.33
C TYR A 142 -13.64 15.90 9.79
N ARG A 143 -14.85 16.26 10.26
CA ARG A 143 -15.05 16.79 11.61
C ARG A 143 -14.85 15.74 12.70
N ARG A 144 -15.38 14.53 12.51
CA ARG A 144 -15.43 13.50 13.55
C ARG A 144 -14.23 12.60 13.58
N THR A 145 -13.55 12.45 12.46
CA THR A 145 -12.42 11.53 12.32
C THR A 145 -11.14 12.31 12.17
N ILE A 146 -10.97 13.09 11.09
CA ILE A 146 -9.66 13.66 10.75
C ILE A 146 -9.28 14.81 11.70
N ALA A 147 -10.17 15.78 11.89
CA ALA A 147 -9.93 16.92 12.78
C ALA A 147 -9.91 16.54 14.28
N ALA A 148 -10.39 15.34 14.61
CA ALA A 148 -10.35 14.80 15.97
C ALA A 148 -9.09 13.95 16.25
N LEU A 149 -8.20 13.75 15.27
CA LEU A 149 -6.94 13.08 15.51
C LEU A 149 -6.01 13.94 16.38
N PRO A 150 -5.24 13.33 17.29
CA PRO A 150 -4.42 14.09 18.21
C PRO A 150 -3.31 14.86 17.49
N HIS A 151 -2.95 16.02 18.05
CA HIS A 151 -1.84 16.87 17.62
C HIS A 151 -1.95 17.41 16.18
N VAL A 152 -3.12 17.40 15.57
CA VAL A 152 -3.32 17.97 14.22
C VAL A 152 -3.32 19.48 14.29
N SER A 153 -2.40 20.13 13.55
CA SER A 153 -2.31 21.60 13.45
C SER A 153 -2.91 22.12 12.14
N ARG A 154 -2.79 21.35 11.04
CA ARG A 154 -3.30 21.74 9.72
C ARG A 154 -3.79 20.55 8.94
N ILE A 155 -4.88 20.76 8.19
CA ILE A 155 -5.46 19.79 7.28
C ILE A 155 -5.67 20.45 5.93
N GLN A 156 -5.26 19.75 4.86
CA GLN A 156 -5.52 20.15 3.48
C GLN A 156 -6.11 18.97 2.72
N SER A 157 -7.33 19.12 2.23
CA SER A 157 -8.05 18.04 1.53
C SER A 157 -8.10 18.28 0.02
N SER A 158 -7.83 17.23 -0.74
CA SER A 158 -7.89 17.22 -2.20
C SER A 158 -8.87 16.17 -2.68
N LEU A 159 -9.92 16.58 -3.40
CA LEU A 159 -10.85 15.66 -4.05
C LEU A 159 -10.25 15.11 -5.33
N VAL A 160 -10.32 13.80 -5.51
CA VAL A 160 -9.93 13.13 -6.77
C VAL A 160 -11.02 13.37 -7.82
N MET A 161 -10.74 14.22 -8.80
CA MET A 161 -11.67 14.50 -9.89
C MET A 161 -11.82 13.31 -10.85
N LYS A 162 -10.72 12.60 -11.12
CA LYS A 162 -10.69 11.44 -12.01
C LYS A 162 -9.49 10.56 -11.71
N THR A 163 -9.69 9.27 -11.58
CA THR A 163 -8.60 8.29 -11.51
C THR A 163 -8.19 7.89 -12.92
N ILE A 164 -6.98 8.28 -13.34
CA ILE A 164 -6.44 7.98 -14.68
C ILE A 164 -5.87 6.55 -14.71
N LYS A 165 -5.15 6.15 -13.66
CA LYS A 165 -4.57 4.82 -13.53
C LYS A 165 -4.73 4.33 -12.10
N ARG A 166 -5.30 3.17 -11.92
CA ARG A 166 -5.36 2.50 -10.62
C ARG A 166 -4.12 1.65 -10.43
N TRP A 167 -3.65 1.54 -9.20
CA TRP A 167 -2.57 0.61 -8.89
C TRP A 167 -2.99 -0.83 -9.26
N ALA A 168 -2.14 -1.52 -10.01
CA ALA A 168 -2.42 -2.87 -10.52
C ALA A 168 -1.32 -3.89 -10.13
N GLY A 169 -0.50 -3.53 -9.16
CA GLY A 169 0.66 -4.31 -8.73
C GLY A 169 1.97 -3.69 -9.20
N TYR A 170 3.06 -4.26 -8.73
CA TYR A 170 4.40 -3.86 -9.14
C TYR A 170 4.64 -4.27 -10.59
N PRO A 171 5.40 -3.50 -11.38
CA PRO A 171 5.76 -3.91 -12.74
C PRO A 171 6.47 -5.26 -12.69
N ALA A 172 6.17 -6.13 -13.67
CA ALA A 172 6.97 -7.34 -13.87
C ALA A 172 8.41 -6.90 -14.15
N PHE A 173 9.32 -7.38 -13.36
CA PHE A 173 10.72 -7.01 -13.38
C PHE A 173 11.45 -7.64 -14.55
#